data_4e5742b744f450ba5ea6029cc89ce38b
#
_entry.id   4e5742b744f450ba5ea6029cc89ce38b
#
_cell.length_a   1.000
_cell.length_b   1.000
_cell.length_c   1.000
_cell.angle_alpha   90.00
_cell.angle_beta   90.00
_cell.angle_gamma   90.00
#
_symmetry.space_group_name_H-M   'P 1'
#
loop_
_entity.id
_entity.type
_entity.pdbx_description
1 polymer ?
#
loop_
_entity_poly.entity_id
_entity_poly.type
_entity_poly.pdbx_seq_one_letter_code
_entity_poly.pdbx_strand_id
1 'polypeptide(L)'
;MDDKFWEKINTYGENGEFDKIVREIKKLPEDKLDIEIINVLGRSYMNLGDYENALDTYLSYIGKDKEDVTNADIWLYSECGWLCNEVGDYEHGLKYLQEAEKLGRDDEWLNTEIGQCLGRLERYEEAKKRLEKSLKLIEADEEENGHDRVDEKLFICSELGNLYGV
;
A
#
# COMPACT_ATOMS: atom_id res chain seq x y z
N MET A 1 10.12 19.04 11.64
CA MET A 1 9.55 18.99 13.03
C MET A 1 10.69 18.96 14.05
N ASP A 2 10.46 19.35 15.31
CA ASP A 2 11.49 19.26 16.34
C ASP A 2 11.57 17.84 16.95
N ASP A 3 12.70 17.54 17.65
CA ASP A 3 12.94 16.21 18.22
C ASP A 3 11.88 15.82 19.26
N LYS A 4 11.33 16.80 19.99
CA LYS A 4 10.30 16.53 21.00
C LYS A 4 8.97 16.08 20.40
N PHE A 5 8.64 16.59 19.21
CA PHE A 5 7.45 16.13 18.51
C PHE A 5 7.61 14.65 18.13
N TRP A 6 8.73 14.28 17.52
CA TRP A 6 8.99 12.91 17.10
C TRP A 6 9.10 11.94 18.29
N GLU A 7 9.76 12.34 19.38
CA GLU A 7 9.80 11.55 20.61
C GLU A 7 8.39 11.23 21.13
N LYS A 8 7.50 12.23 21.11
CA LYS A 8 6.10 12.07 21.52
C LYS A 8 5.32 11.14 20.58
N ILE A 9 5.46 11.32 19.26
CA ILE A 9 4.80 10.48 18.25
C ILE A 9 5.26 9.04 18.37
N ASN A 10 6.58 8.80 18.51
CA ASN A 10 7.14 7.46 18.69
C ASN A 10 6.62 6.80 19.97
N THR A 11 6.57 7.52 21.09
CA THR A 11 6.01 7.01 22.34
C THR A 11 4.55 6.58 22.18
N TYR A 12 3.73 7.36 21.49
CA TYR A 12 2.35 6.98 21.20
C TYR A 12 2.27 5.73 20.30
N GLY A 13 3.13 5.64 19.29
CA GLY A 13 3.20 4.48 18.40
C GLY A 13 3.56 3.19 19.14
N GLU A 14 4.59 3.23 20.00
CA GLU A 14 5.02 2.11 20.83
C GLU A 14 3.90 1.62 21.79
N ASN A 15 3.07 2.55 22.26
CA ASN A 15 1.94 2.24 23.13
C ASN A 15 0.65 1.86 22.38
N GLY A 16 0.62 1.88 21.04
CA GLY A 16 -0.58 1.65 20.25
C GLY A 16 -1.63 2.76 20.33
N GLU A 17 -1.24 3.97 20.78
CA GLU A 17 -2.12 5.12 21.00
C GLU A 17 -2.31 5.95 19.72
N PHE A 18 -2.69 5.29 18.61
CA PHE A 18 -2.77 5.90 17.27
C PHE A 18 -3.75 7.07 17.18
N ASP A 19 -4.83 7.06 17.96
CA ASP A 19 -5.76 8.18 18.06
C ASP A 19 -5.10 9.47 18.58
N LYS A 20 -4.10 9.34 19.46
CA LYS A 20 -3.33 10.48 19.94
C LYS A 20 -2.38 11.01 18.87
N ILE A 21 -1.77 10.13 18.07
CA ILE A 21 -0.95 10.52 16.91
C ILE A 21 -1.79 11.37 15.95
N VAL A 22 -2.95 10.86 15.57
CA VAL A 22 -3.88 11.58 14.67
C VAL A 22 -4.23 12.96 15.22
N ARG A 23 -4.57 13.06 16.51
CA ARG A 23 -4.90 14.35 17.17
C ARG A 23 -3.73 15.33 17.18
N GLU A 24 -2.51 14.86 17.38
CA GLU A 24 -1.32 15.73 17.41
C GLU A 24 -0.99 16.23 15.99
N ILE A 25 -1.01 15.36 14.99
CA ILE A 25 -0.72 15.75 13.60
C ILE A 25 -1.79 16.72 13.07
N LYS A 26 -3.07 16.52 13.39
CA LYS A 26 -4.16 17.43 12.97
C LYS A 26 -4.06 18.85 13.55
N LYS A 27 -3.21 19.08 14.53
CA LYS A 27 -2.92 20.45 15.05
C LYS A 27 -1.85 21.17 14.23
N LEU A 28 -1.13 20.44 13.37
CA LEU A 28 -0.08 21.03 12.55
C LEU A 28 -0.67 21.89 11.44
N PRO A 29 -0.03 23.01 11.12
CA PRO A 29 -0.41 23.78 9.93
C PRO A 29 -0.04 22.99 8.66
N GLU A 30 -0.76 23.27 7.58
CA GLU A 30 -0.64 22.52 6.32
C GLU A 30 0.77 22.53 5.72
N ASP A 31 1.51 23.64 5.89
CA ASP A 31 2.89 23.78 5.41
C ASP A 31 3.90 22.87 6.15
N LYS A 32 3.48 22.20 7.22
CA LYS A 32 4.27 21.21 7.98
C LYS A 32 3.93 19.77 7.65
N LEU A 33 2.94 19.55 6.77
CA LEU A 33 2.52 18.21 6.38
C LEU A 33 3.40 17.72 5.21
N ASP A 34 4.63 17.33 5.53
CA ASP A 34 5.54 16.64 4.60
C ASP A 34 5.20 15.15 4.47
N ILE A 35 5.92 14.47 3.58
CA ILE A 35 5.68 13.04 3.30
C ILE A 35 5.83 12.16 4.55
N GLU A 36 6.75 12.49 5.45
CA GLU A 36 6.98 11.73 6.68
C GLU A 36 5.77 11.83 7.62
N ILE A 37 5.24 13.04 7.80
CA ILE A 37 4.03 13.28 8.60
C ILE A 37 2.80 12.61 7.96
N ILE A 38 2.65 12.71 6.64
CA ILE A 38 1.55 12.07 5.88
C ILE A 38 1.60 10.56 6.04
N ASN A 39 2.79 9.96 5.96
CA ASN A 39 2.96 8.53 6.18
C ASN A 39 2.53 8.13 7.60
N VAL A 40 3.01 8.83 8.63
CA VAL A 40 2.64 8.54 10.02
C VAL A 40 1.14 8.70 10.26
N LEU A 41 0.52 9.73 9.67
CA LEU A 41 -0.92 9.97 9.79
C LEU A 41 -1.73 8.86 9.11
N GLY A 42 -1.42 8.54 7.85
CA GLY A 42 -2.11 7.49 7.10
C GLY A 42 -1.99 6.13 7.79
N ARG A 43 -0.78 5.74 8.20
CA ARG A 43 -0.57 4.49 8.95
C ARG A 43 -1.29 4.47 10.31
N SER A 44 -1.40 5.61 10.97
CA SER A 44 -2.17 5.70 12.22
C SER A 44 -3.65 5.45 11.99
N TYR A 45 -4.23 5.99 10.90
CA TYR A 45 -5.60 5.67 10.50
C TYR A 45 -5.77 4.20 10.13
N MET A 46 -4.81 3.60 9.40
CA MET A 46 -4.84 2.16 9.08
C MET A 46 -4.86 1.30 10.35
N ASN A 47 -4.03 1.61 11.34
CA ASN A 47 -4.01 0.91 12.63
C ASN A 47 -5.30 1.09 13.44
N LEU A 48 -6.05 2.16 13.21
CA LEU A 48 -7.39 2.39 13.78
C LEU A 48 -8.51 1.71 12.97
N GLY A 49 -8.19 1.08 11.83
CA GLY A 49 -9.18 0.52 10.90
C GLY A 49 -9.95 1.58 10.09
N ASP A 50 -9.48 2.82 10.11
CA ASP A 50 -10.11 3.96 9.43
C ASP A 50 -9.47 4.14 8.04
N TYR A 51 -9.74 3.19 7.14
CA TYR A 51 -9.13 3.12 5.81
C TYR A 51 -9.56 4.29 4.91
N GLU A 52 -10.76 4.84 5.09
CA GLU A 52 -11.23 6.00 4.32
C GLU A 52 -10.37 7.24 4.62
N ASN A 53 -10.15 7.57 5.89
CA ASN A 53 -9.30 8.69 6.27
C ASN A 53 -7.81 8.45 5.94
N ALA A 54 -7.34 7.20 5.94
CA ALA A 54 -6.01 6.85 5.47
C ALA A 54 -5.85 7.16 3.98
N LEU A 55 -6.81 6.74 3.15
CA LEU A 55 -6.84 6.97 1.72
C LEU A 55 -6.89 8.47 1.40
N ASP A 56 -7.80 9.22 2.03
CA ASP A 56 -7.90 10.67 1.86
C ASP A 56 -6.59 11.39 2.22
N THR A 57 -5.92 10.92 3.30
CA THR A 57 -4.62 11.44 3.73
C THR A 57 -3.57 11.30 2.63
N TYR A 58 -3.43 10.13 2.04
CA TYR A 58 -2.45 9.86 0.98
C TYR A 58 -2.79 10.59 -0.32
N LEU A 59 -4.06 10.58 -0.73
CA LEU A 59 -4.51 11.28 -1.94
C LEU A 59 -4.30 12.79 -1.84
N SER A 60 -4.47 13.38 -0.65
CA SER A 60 -4.24 14.82 -0.43
C SER A 60 -2.80 15.23 -0.70
N TYR A 61 -1.85 14.31 -0.59
CA TYR A 61 -0.43 14.54 -0.86
C TYR A 61 -0.05 14.29 -2.33
N ILE A 62 -0.55 13.23 -2.94
CA ILE A 62 -0.31 12.88 -4.36
C ILE A 62 -0.79 14.01 -5.29
N GLY A 63 -1.91 14.65 -4.97
CA GLY A 63 -2.49 15.72 -5.80
C GLY A 63 -1.77 17.08 -5.74
N LYS A 64 -0.70 17.20 -4.95
CA LYS A 64 0.09 18.47 -4.89
C LYS A 64 1.07 18.49 -6.05
N ASP A 65 1.04 19.60 -6.83
CA ASP A 65 1.96 19.82 -7.96
C ASP A 65 3.41 19.62 -7.53
N LYS A 66 4.05 18.61 -8.08
CA LYS A 66 5.46 18.31 -7.90
C LYS A 66 6.11 18.26 -9.28
N GLU A 67 7.24 18.95 -9.43
CA GLU A 67 7.99 18.94 -10.68
C GLU A 67 8.62 17.57 -10.98
N ASP A 68 8.91 16.77 -9.93
CA ASP A 68 9.55 15.46 -10.06
C ASP A 68 8.77 14.37 -9.31
N VAL A 69 8.60 13.22 -9.96
CA VAL A 69 8.09 11.99 -9.36
C VAL A 69 9.18 11.36 -8.49
N THR A 70 8.86 11.01 -7.27
CA THR A 70 9.78 10.43 -6.30
C THR A 70 9.42 8.99 -5.95
N ASN A 71 10.34 8.26 -5.29
CA ASN A 71 10.04 6.94 -4.71
C ASN A 71 8.89 7.00 -3.69
N ALA A 72 8.69 8.16 -3.05
CA ALA A 72 7.57 8.38 -2.16
C ALA A 72 6.22 8.35 -2.90
N ASP A 73 6.17 8.89 -4.12
CA ASP A 73 4.94 8.84 -4.93
C ASP A 73 4.61 7.41 -5.35
N ILE A 74 5.60 6.61 -5.74
CA ILE A 74 5.44 5.18 -6.05
C ILE A 74 4.84 4.44 -4.85
N TRP A 75 5.40 4.68 -3.67
CA TRP A 75 4.91 4.08 -2.44
C TRP A 75 3.48 4.53 -2.12
N LEU A 76 3.18 5.83 -2.19
CA LEU A 76 1.83 6.37 -1.93
C LEU A 76 0.77 5.80 -2.87
N TYR A 77 1.06 5.69 -4.17
CA TYR A 77 0.15 5.05 -5.12
C TYR A 77 -0.10 3.59 -4.76
N SER A 78 0.93 2.87 -4.31
CA SER A 78 0.80 1.48 -3.87
C SER A 78 -0.11 1.35 -2.65
N GLU A 79 0.08 2.21 -1.64
CA GLU A 79 -0.77 2.24 -0.43
C GLU A 79 -2.22 2.63 -0.77
N CYS A 80 -2.43 3.63 -1.64
CA CYS A 80 -3.77 3.98 -2.10
C CYS A 80 -4.46 2.80 -2.81
N GLY A 81 -3.71 2.08 -3.64
CA GLY A 81 -4.24 0.90 -4.33
C GLY A 81 -4.65 -0.20 -3.36
N TRP A 82 -3.81 -0.52 -2.40
CA TRP A 82 -4.11 -1.48 -1.35
C TRP A 82 -5.31 -1.04 -0.50
N LEU A 83 -5.36 0.22 -0.05
CA LEU A 83 -6.49 0.74 0.72
C LEU A 83 -7.81 0.64 -0.05
N CYS A 84 -7.80 0.93 -1.35
CA CYS A 84 -8.97 0.75 -2.19
C CYS A 84 -9.41 -0.73 -2.25
N ASN A 85 -8.47 -1.68 -2.28
CA ASN A 85 -8.79 -3.11 -2.20
C ASN A 85 -9.48 -3.45 -0.87
N GLU A 86 -8.96 -2.95 0.26
CA GLU A 86 -9.52 -3.20 1.59
C GLU A 86 -10.96 -2.66 1.74
N VAL A 87 -11.27 -1.52 1.11
CA VAL A 87 -12.62 -0.94 1.15
C VAL A 87 -13.53 -1.46 0.02
N GLY A 88 -13.02 -2.31 -0.88
CA GLY A 88 -13.79 -2.93 -1.96
C GLY A 88 -13.94 -2.08 -3.22
N ASP A 89 -13.18 -0.99 -3.35
CA ASP A 89 -13.15 -0.11 -4.53
C ASP A 89 -12.06 -0.58 -5.51
N TYR A 90 -12.29 -1.73 -6.12
CA TYR A 90 -11.30 -2.44 -6.93
C TYR A 90 -10.92 -1.70 -8.22
N GLU A 91 -11.82 -0.91 -8.82
CA GLU A 91 -11.52 -0.10 -9.99
C GLU A 91 -10.48 0.98 -9.68
N HIS A 92 -10.66 1.74 -8.60
CA HIS A 92 -9.69 2.74 -8.18
C HIS A 92 -8.41 2.08 -7.65
N GLY A 93 -8.53 0.97 -6.94
CA GLY A 93 -7.39 0.17 -6.50
C GLY A 93 -6.49 -0.23 -7.66
N LEU A 94 -7.06 -0.83 -8.69
CA LEU A 94 -6.33 -1.21 -9.91
C LEU A 94 -5.67 0.00 -10.58
N LYS A 95 -6.36 1.14 -10.65
CA LYS A 95 -5.81 2.37 -11.25
C LYS A 95 -4.58 2.87 -10.50
N TYR A 96 -4.64 2.96 -9.17
CA TYR A 96 -3.51 3.43 -8.36
C TYR A 96 -2.32 2.46 -8.42
N LEU A 97 -2.55 1.16 -8.36
CA LEU A 97 -1.49 0.15 -8.51
C LEU A 97 -0.82 0.24 -9.88
N GLN A 98 -1.60 0.49 -10.94
CA GLN A 98 -1.05 0.70 -12.29
C GLN A 98 -0.26 2.01 -12.41
N GLU A 99 -0.60 3.06 -11.65
CA GLU A 99 0.25 4.26 -11.59
C GLU A 99 1.59 3.95 -10.91
N ALA A 100 1.60 3.19 -9.80
CA ALA A 100 2.84 2.73 -9.19
C ALA A 100 3.70 1.88 -10.15
N GLU A 101 3.07 1.01 -10.95
CA GLU A 101 3.74 0.22 -11.99
C GLU A 101 4.36 1.11 -13.07
N LYS A 102 3.64 2.10 -13.59
CA LYS A 102 4.15 3.06 -14.58
C LYS A 102 5.34 3.88 -14.05
N LEU A 103 5.37 4.14 -12.76
CA LEU A 103 6.46 4.82 -12.08
C LEU A 103 7.67 3.91 -11.79
N GLY A 104 7.60 2.64 -12.18
CA GLY A 104 8.72 1.70 -12.15
C GLY A 104 8.68 0.65 -11.04
N ARG A 105 7.61 0.58 -10.23
CA ARG A 105 7.44 -0.53 -9.30
C ARG A 105 7.06 -1.80 -10.06
N ASP A 106 7.79 -2.88 -9.85
CA ASP A 106 7.50 -4.19 -10.45
C ASP A 106 8.01 -5.31 -9.55
N ASP A 107 7.42 -5.42 -8.37
CA ASP A 107 7.71 -6.46 -7.39
C ASP A 107 6.55 -7.49 -7.30
N GLU A 108 6.77 -8.55 -6.55
CA GLU A 108 5.79 -9.60 -6.31
C GLU A 108 4.56 -9.08 -5.58
N TRP A 109 4.74 -8.15 -4.64
CA TRP A 109 3.63 -7.56 -3.89
C TRP A 109 2.68 -6.80 -4.83
N LEU A 110 3.22 -5.91 -5.68
CA LEU A 110 2.43 -5.13 -6.62
C LEU A 110 1.65 -6.03 -7.59
N ASN A 111 2.31 -7.08 -8.12
CA ASN A 111 1.66 -8.01 -9.04
C ASN A 111 0.56 -8.83 -8.34
N THR A 112 0.72 -9.16 -7.06
CA THR A 112 -0.32 -9.82 -6.25
C THR A 112 -1.52 -8.90 -6.07
N GLU A 113 -1.32 -7.65 -5.65
CA GLU A 113 -2.41 -6.68 -5.43
C GLU A 113 -3.19 -6.40 -6.72
N ILE A 114 -2.47 -6.20 -7.85
CA ILE A 114 -3.12 -6.05 -9.17
C ILE A 114 -3.92 -7.32 -9.52
N GLY A 115 -3.37 -8.49 -9.26
CA GLY A 115 -4.04 -9.77 -9.50
C GLY A 115 -5.35 -9.90 -8.70
N GLN A 116 -5.33 -9.51 -7.44
CA GLN A 116 -6.53 -9.50 -6.58
C GLN A 116 -7.59 -8.53 -7.10
N CYS A 117 -7.23 -7.27 -7.40
CA CYS A 117 -8.15 -6.30 -8.02
C CYS A 117 -8.83 -6.89 -9.26
N LEU A 118 -8.02 -7.44 -10.17
CA LEU A 118 -8.52 -8.01 -11.41
C LEU A 118 -9.44 -9.21 -11.17
N GLY A 119 -9.13 -10.07 -10.21
CA GLY A 119 -9.98 -11.20 -9.81
C GLY A 119 -11.33 -10.74 -9.28
N ARG A 120 -11.34 -9.71 -8.42
CA ARG A 120 -12.58 -9.11 -7.89
C ARG A 120 -13.42 -8.40 -8.97
N LEU A 121 -12.75 -7.89 -10.03
CA LEU A 121 -13.38 -7.32 -11.21
C LEU A 121 -13.76 -8.37 -12.27
N GLU A 122 -13.69 -9.66 -11.95
CA GLU A 122 -13.99 -10.80 -12.82
C GLU A 122 -13.10 -10.88 -14.10
N ARG A 123 -11.96 -10.19 -14.11
CA ARG A 123 -10.95 -10.19 -15.18
C ARG A 123 -9.96 -11.34 -14.99
N TYR A 124 -10.46 -12.56 -14.93
CA TYR A 124 -9.76 -13.74 -14.43
C TYR A 124 -8.48 -14.09 -15.20
N GLU A 125 -8.47 -13.98 -16.52
CA GLU A 125 -7.28 -14.27 -17.32
C GLU A 125 -6.14 -13.26 -17.10
N GLU A 126 -6.47 -12.01 -16.82
CA GLU A 126 -5.49 -10.98 -16.50
C GLU A 126 -5.00 -11.14 -15.06
N ALA A 127 -5.90 -11.44 -14.13
CA ALA A 127 -5.58 -11.75 -12.73
C ALA A 127 -4.57 -12.90 -12.65
N LYS A 128 -4.86 -14.01 -13.37
CA LYS A 128 -3.97 -15.16 -13.45
C LYS A 128 -2.57 -14.78 -13.88
N LYS A 129 -2.43 -14.01 -14.96
CA LYS A 129 -1.11 -13.58 -15.47
C LYS A 129 -0.33 -12.78 -14.43
N ARG A 130 -1.01 -11.93 -13.64
CA ARG A 130 -0.40 -11.14 -12.59
C ARG A 130 0.06 -12.01 -11.42
N LEU A 131 -0.78 -12.91 -10.96
CA LEU A 131 -0.45 -13.85 -9.87
C LEU A 131 0.67 -14.81 -10.28
N GLU A 132 0.67 -15.34 -11.50
CA GLU A 132 1.77 -16.16 -12.02
C GLU A 132 3.08 -15.37 -12.14
N LYS A 133 3.02 -14.08 -12.48
CA LYS A 133 4.21 -13.20 -12.49
C LYS A 133 4.74 -12.99 -11.08
N SER A 134 3.86 -12.72 -10.12
CA SER A 134 4.24 -12.58 -8.71
C SER A 134 4.95 -13.85 -8.21
N LEU A 135 4.39 -15.02 -8.50
CA LEU A 135 4.98 -16.30 -8.10
C LEU A 135 6.39 -16.49 -8.67
N LYS A 136 6.61 -16.15 -9.94
CA LYS A 136 7.95 -16.22 -10.57
C LYS A 136 8.96 -15.26 -9.94
N LEU A 137 8.51 -14.07 -9.51
CA LEU A 137 9.39 -13.10 -8.81
C LEU A 137 9.81 -13.64 -7.44
N ILE A 138 8.90 -14.27 -6.72
CA ILE A 138 9.21 -14.94 -5.43
C ILE A 138 10.20 -16.09 -5.64
N GLU A 139 9.96 -16.96 -6.63
CA GLU A 139 10.84 -18.08 -6.94
C GLU A 139 12.27 -17.60 -7.31
N ALA A 140 12.38 -16.52 -8.09
CA ALA A 140 13.66 -15.93 -8.44
C ALA A 140 14.39 -15.35 -7.22
N ASP A 141 13.68 -14.69 -6.30
CA ASP A 141 14.25 -14.17 -5.05
C ASP A 141 14.74 -15.32 -4.14
N GLU A 142 13.98 -16.43 -4.05
CA GLU A 142 14.41 -17.62 -3.31
C GLU A 142 15.71 -18.23 -3.87
N GLU A 143 15.83 -18.33 -5.18
CA GLU A 143 17.02 -18.86 -5.85
C GLU A 143 18.25 -17.95 -5.64
N GLU A 144 18.06 -16.63 -5.68
CA GLU A 144 19.14 -15.65 -5.56
C GLU A 144 19.57 -15.44 -4.10
N ASN A 145 18.63 -15.29 -3.18
CA ASN A 145 18.86 -14.84 -1.81
C ASN A 145 18.68 -15.94 -0.75
N GLY A 146 18.12 -17.11 -1.13
CA GLY A 146 17.92 -18.25 -0.24
C GLY A 146 16.83 -18.04 0.81
N HIS A 147 15.93 -17.09 0.59
CA HIS A 147 14.80 -16.83 1.46
C HIS A 147 13.69 -17.86 1.20
N ASP A 148 13.22 -18.54 2.25
CA ASP A 148 12.04 -19.40 2.15
C ASP A 148 10.77 -18.55 2.26
N ARG A 149 9.98 -18.52 1.20
CA ARG A 149 8.75 -17.69 1.08
C ARG A 149 7.51 -18.57 0.83
N VAL A 150 7.42 -19.69 1.55
CA VAL A 150 6.32 -20.66 1.40
C VAL A 150 4.96 -20.02 1.64
N ASP A 151 4.83 -19.18 2.65
CA ASP A 151 3.52 -18.58 3.01
C ASP A 151 2.99 -17.66 1.90
N GLU A 152 3.85 -16.85 1.29
CA GLU A 152 3.47 -15.99 0.16
C GLU A 152 3.10 -16.81 -1.08
N LYS A 153 3.83 -17.88 -1.38
CA LYS A 153 3.49 -18.80 -2.48
C LYS A 153 2.15 -19.50 -2.23
N LEU A 154 1.90 -19.97 -1.03
CA LEU A 154 0.63 -20.59 -0.66
C LEU A 154 -0.53 -19.62 -0.80
N PHE A 155 -0.34 -18.38 -0.38
CA PHE A 155 -1.34 -17.32 -0.55
C PHE A 155 -1.67 -17.10 -2.03
N ILE A 156 -0.66 -16.92 -2.90
CA ILE A 156 -0.87 -16.73 -4.34
C ILE A 156 -1.52 -17.95 -4.98
N CYS A 157 -1.12 -19.17 -4.61
CA CYS A 157 -1.75 -20.39 -5.08
C CYS A 157 -3.22 -20.46 -4.68
N SER A 158 -3.57 -20.02 -3.46
CA SER A 158 -4.97 -19.91 -3.01
C SER A 158 -5.76 -18.92 -3.87
N GLU A 159 -5.19 -17.74 -4.15
CA GLU A 159 -5.83 -16.75 -5.02
C GLU A 159 -6.05 -17.29 -6.44
N LEU A 160 -5.05 -18.01 -7.00
CA LEU A 160 -5.21 -18.70 -8.29
C LEU A 160 -6.31 -19.76 -8.25
N GLY A 161 -6.41 -20.55 -7.16
CA GLY A 161 -7.51 -21.51 -6.97
C GLY A 161 -8.87 -20.82 -6.94
N ASN A 162 -8.99 -19.71 -6.23
CA ASN A 162 -10.24 -18.94 -6.14
C ASN A 162 -10.74 -18.44 -7.51
N LEU A 163 -9.84 -18.11 -8.45
CA LEU A 163 -10.22 -17.70 -9.81
C LEU A 163 -10.92 -18.82 -10.60
N TYR A 164 -10.66 -20.08 -10.26
CA TYR A 164 -11.25 -21.24 -10.95
C TYR A 164 -12.39 -21.90 -10.19
N GLY A 165 -12.74 -21.39 -9.00
CA GLY A 165 -13.81 -21.94 -8.18
C GLY A 165 -13.52 -23.33 -7.62
N VAL A 166 -12.24 -23.65 -7.36
CA VAL A 166 -11.74 -24.90 -6.75
C VAL A 166 -11.21 -24.65 -5.36
#